data_3eb37be5451f6f6768640e78d8cdb1a7
#
_entry.id   3eb37be5451f6f6768640e78d8cdb1a7
#
_cell.length_a   1.000
_cell.length_b   1.000
_cell.length_c   1.000
_cell.angle_alpha   90.00
_cell.angle_beta   90.00
_cell.angle_gamma   90.00
#
_symmetry.space_group_name_H-M   'P 1'
#
loop_
_entity.id
_entity.type
_entity.pdbx_description
1 polymer ?
#
loop_
_entity_poly.entity_id
_entity_poly.type
_entity_poly.pdbx_seq_one_letter_code
_entity_poly.pdbx_strand_id
1 'polypeptide(L)'
;MMALELFKPFVMKRLVELGLAQNIKSAKRMVERSRAQVWDVLAEVIEEHPVLLNRAPTLHRLGIQAFEPILVEGKAIQVHPLVCEAFNADFDGDQMAVHVPLSAEAQAEARVLMLSTNNVLSPASGNPIVSPSQDMVIGLYSVSYTHLRAHETTRY
;
A
#
# COMPACT_ATOMS: atom_id res chain seq x y z
N MET A 1 -1.35 7.62 12.55
CA MET A 1 -2.57 8.47 12.64
C MET A 1 -3.51 8.22 11.46
N MET A 2 -3.10 8.37 10.18
CA MET A 2 -3.98 8.14 9.01
C MET A 2 -4.67 6.77 9.01
N ALA A 3 -3.92 5.69 9.24
CA ALA A 3 -4.48 4.34 9.28
C ALA A 3 -5.55 4.19 10.37
N LEU A 4 -5.36 4.80 11.53
CA LEU A 4 -6.33 4.76 12.62
C LEU A 4 -7.65 5.45 12.26
N GLU A 5 -7.59 6.56 11.53
CA GLU A 5 -8.81 7.25 11.05
C GLU A 5 -9.54 6.43 9.98
N LEU A 6 -8.81 5.85 9.04
CA LEU A 6 -9.39 5.05 7.96
C LEU A 6 -10.04 3.76 8.44
N PHE A 7 -9.40 3.07 9.37
CA PHE A 7 -9.87 1.79 9.93
C PHE A 7 -10.65 1.92 11.24
N LYS A 8 -11.00 3.14 11.65
CA LYS A 8 -11.71 3.42 12.91
C LYS A 8 -12.93 2.53 13.17
N PRO A 9 -13.87 2.33 12.22
CA PRO A 9 -15.02 1.46 12.44
C PRO A 9 -14.63 0.00 12.72
N PHE A 10 -13.64 -0.52 12.01
CA PHE A 10 -13.16 -1.89 12.17
C PHE A 10 -12.44 -2.09 13.50
N VAL A 11 -11.62 -1.12 13.89
CA VAL A 11 -10.93 -1.12 15.18
C VAL A 11 -11.94 -1.06 16.34
N MET A 12 -12.95 -0.20 16.25
CA MET A 12 -13.99 -0.12 17.28
C MET A 12 -14.77 -1.44 17.43
N LYS A 13 -15.13 -2.07 16.31
CA LYS A 13 -15.80 -3.36 16.31
C LYS A 13 -14.93 -4.42 16.98
N ARG A 14 -13.68 -4.50 16.59
CA ARG A 14 -12.73 -5.50 17.12
C ARG A 14 -12.43 -5.30 18.60
N LEU A 15 -12.33 -4.07 19.07
CA LEU A 15 -12.18 -3.77 20.51
C LEU A 15 -13.36 -4.27 21.34
N VAL A 16 -14.57 -4.19 20.81
CA VAL A 16 -15.77 -4.72 21.50
C VAL A 16 -15.78 -6.26 21.47
N GLU A 17 -15.43 -6.88 20.34
CA GLU A 17 -15.35 -8.34 20.20
C GLU A 17 -14.32 -8.96 21.14
N LEU A 18 -13.17 -8.31 21.32
CA LEU A 18 -12.11 -8.74 22.24
C LEU A 18 -12.42 -8.46 23.71
N GLY A 19 -13.56 -7.82 24.02
CA GLY A 19 -13.95 -7.47 25.39
C GLY A 19 -13.11 -6.35 26.03
N LEU A 20 -12.26 -5.67 25.26
CA LEU A 20 -11.47 -4.53 25.73
C LEU A 20 -12.32 -3.28 25.94
N ALA A 21 -13.46 -3.20 25.25
CA ALA A 21 -14.47 -2.17 25.42
C ALA A 21 -15.85 -2.78 25.65
N GLN A 22 -16.61 -2.23 26.58
CA GLN A 22 -17.94 -2.73 26.91
C GLN A 22 -18.99 -2.39 25.85
N ASN A 23 -18.80 -1.29 25.15
CA ASN A 23 -19.70 -0.81 24.10
C ASN A 23 -18.96 0.08 23.10
N ILE A 24 -19.63 0.41 21.98
CA ILE A 24 -19.07 1.23 20.90
C ILE A 24 -18.64 2.63 21.40
N LYS A 25 -19.37 3.22 22.36
CA LYS A 25 -19.00 4.53 22.92
C LYS A 25 -17.69 4.46 23.71
N SER A 26 -17.49 3.39 24.46
CA SER A 26 -16.23 3.14 25.17
C SER A 26 -15.09 2.90 24.18
N ALA A 27 -15.31 2.08 23.16
CA ALA A 27 -14.34 1.83 22.10
C ALA A 27 -13.92 3.13 21.40
N LYS A 28 -14.87 4.00 21.04
CA LYS A 28 -14.61 5.31 20.44
C LYS A 28 -13.69 6.18 21.32
N ARG A 29 -13.98 6.25 22.61
CA ARG A 29 -13.13 7.00 23.56
C ARG A 29 -11.71 6.42 23.67
N MET A 30 -11.57 5.10 23.60
CA MET A 30 -10.26 4.44 23.61
C MET A 30 -9.46 4.79 22.36
N VAL A 31 -10.09 4.78 21.19
CA VAL A 31 -9.46 5.17 19.92
C VAL A 31 -9.04 6.64 19.93
N GLU A 32 -9.91 7.54 20.39
CA GLU A 32 -9.62 8.98 20.50
C GLU A 32 -8.44 9.28 21.44
N ARG A 33 -8.27 8.47 22.49
CA ARG A 33 -7.15 8.59 23.43
C ARG A 33 -5.86 7.90 22.95
N SER A 34 -5.89 7.25 21.80
CA SER A 34 -4.74 6.56 21.18
C SER A 34 -3.98 5.65 22.18
N ARG A 35 -4.70 4.83 22.94
CA ARG A 35 -4.07 3.90 23.90
C ARG A 35 -3.23 2.86 23.17
N ALA A 36 -2.19 2.34 23.81
CA ALA A 36 -1.29 1.34 23.23
C ALA A 36 -2.05 0.12 22.66
N GLN A 37 -3.04 -0.38 23.38
CA GLN A 37 -3.89 -1.50 22.93
C GLN A 37 -4.62 -1.24 21.61
N VAL A 38 -4.91 0.02 21.27
CA VAL A 38 -5.56 0.38 20.01
C VAL A 38 -4.61 0.15 18.82
N TRP A 39 -3.34 0.37 19.02
CA TRP A 39 -2.33 0.13 17.96
C TRP A 39 -2.14 -1.35 17.66
N ASP A 40 -2.16 -2.20 18.69
CA ASP A 40 -2.10 -3.65 18.52
C ASP A 40 -3.32 -4.17 17.76
N VAL A 41 -4.50 -3.70 18.12
CA VAL A 41 -5.76 -4.05 17.42
C VAL A 41 -5.77 -3.51 15.99
N LEU A 42 -5.24 -2.30 15.76
CA LEU A 42 -5.11 -1.75 14.41
C LEU A 42 -4.20 -2.62 13.54
N ALA A 43 -3.06 -3.05 14.06
CA ALA A 43 -2.15 -3.94 13.34
C ALA A 43 -2.83 -5.26 12.94
N GLU A 44 -3.63 -5.84 13.83
CA GLU A 44 -4.42 -7.04 13.54
C GLU A 44 -5.50 -6.79 12.47
N VAL A 45 -6.20 -5.66 12.56
CA VAL A 45 -7.32 -5.33 11.66
C VAL A 45 -6.87 -5.03 10.23
N ILE A 46 -5.71 -4.40 10.04
CA ILE A 46 -5.20 -4.09 8.70
C ILE A 46 -4.62 -5.30 7.99
N GLU A 47 -4.31 -6.37 8.71
CA GLU A 47 -3.79 -7.59 8.11
C GLU A 47 -4.83 -8.16 7.14
N GLU A 48 -4.37 -8.48 5.93
CA GLU A 48 -5.21 -8.98 4.83
C GLU A 48 -6.38 -8.07 4.38
N HIS A 49 -6.43 -6.80 4.81
CA HIS A 49 -7.45 -5.85 4.40
C HIS A 49 -6.90 -4.91 3.32
N PRO A 50 -7.25 -5.12 2.03
CA PRO A 50 -6.73 -4.28 0.96
C PRO A 50 -7.27 -2.86 1.05
N VAL A 51 -6.44 -1.89 0.69
CA VAL A 51 -6.81 -0.49 0.53
C VAL A 51 -6.63 -0.07 -0.92
N LEU A 52 -7.46 0.85 -1.40
CA LEU A 52 -7.38 1.40 -2.74
C LEU A 52 -6.65 2.74 -2.69
N LEU A 53 -5.63 2.89 -3.51
CA LEU A 53 -4.96 4.17 -3.75
C LEU A 53 -5.35 4.71 -5.12
N ASN A 54 -5.66 5.98 -5.18
CA ASN A 54 -5.98 6.70 -6.40
C ASN A 54 -5.18 8.00 -6.48
N ARG A 55 -4.56 8.25 -7.64
CA ARG A 55 -3.95 9.54 -7.95
C ARG A 55 -4.73 10.23 -9.08
N ALA A 56 -5.11 11.48 -8.86
CA ALA A 56 -5.72 12.31 -9.90
C ALA A 56 -4.63 12.94 -10.80
N PRO A 57 -4.85 13.06 -12.13
CA PRO A 57 -6.02 12.59 -12.86
C PRO A 57 -5.99 11.07 -13.11
N THR A 58 -7.14 10.41 -12.99
CA THR A 58 -7.28 8.98 -13.30
C THR A 58 -7.54 8.81 -14.79
N LEU A 59 -6.50 8.66 -15.58
CA LEU A 59 -6.58 8.59 -17.05
C LEU A 59 -6.90 7.19 -17.56
N HIS A 60 -6.61 6.16 -16.79
CA HIS A 60 -6.86 4.76 -17.12
C HIS A 60 -7.10 3.96 -15.84
N ARG A 61 -7.53 2.72 -15.98
CA ARG A 61 -7.92 1.87 -14.83
C ARG A 61 -6.81 1.64 -13.81
N LEU A 62 -5.55 1.68 -14.21
CA LEU A 62 -4.40 1.50 -13.33
C LEU A 62 -4.07 2.75 -12.48
N GLY A 63 -4.79 3.86 -12.68
CA GLY A 63 -4.76 5.00 -11.77
C GLY A 63 -5.44 4.73 -10.42
N ILE A 64 -6.12 3.59 -10.28
CA ILE A 64 -6.66 3.07 -9.02
C ILE A 64 -6.16 1.63 -8.86
N GLN A 65 -5.43 1.36 -7.80
CA GLN A 65 -4.92 0.02 -7.51
C GLN A 65 -5.11 -0.32 -6.03
N ALA A 66 -5.25 -1.60 -5.74
CA ALA A 66 -5.33 -2.11 -4.39
C ALA A 66 -3.95 -2.54 -3.88
N PHE A 67 -3.72 -2.32 -2.61
CA PHE A 67 -2.49 -2.68 -1.91
C PHE A 67 -2.82 -3.25 -0.54
N GLU A 68 -1.98 -4.14 -0.04
CA GLU A 68 -2.02 -4.55 1.36
C GLU A 68 -1.24 -3.53 2.19
N PRO A 69 -1.88 -2.90 3.21
CA PRO A 69 -1.22 -1.87 4.00
C PRO A 69 -0.25 -2.45 5.02
N ILE A 70 0.82 -1.72 5.28
CA ILE A 70 1.78 -1.96 6.36
C ILE A 70 1.90 -0.67 7.16
N LEU A 71 1.88 -0.77 8.49
CA LEU A 71 2.07 0.38 9.36
C LEU A 71 3.52 0.84 9.35
N VAL A 72 3.71 2.11 9.04
CA VAL A 72 5.01 2.79 9.10
C VAL A 72 4.89 4.08 9.89
N GLU A 73 5.97 4.50 10.52
CA GLU A 73 6.05 5.80 11.17
C GLU A 73 6.23 6.89 10.11
N GLY A 74 5.62 8.05 10.36
CA GLY A 74 5.70 9.18 9.45
C GLY A 74 4.34 9.73 9.05
N LYS A 75 4.35 10.73 8.20
CA LYS A 75 3.16 11.45 7.73
C LYS A 75 2.89 11.24 6.23
N ALA A 76 3.74 10.50 5.55
CA ALA A 76 3.63 10.25 4.11
C ALA A 76 3.23 8.79 3.84
N ILE A 77 2.47 8.61 2.77
CA ILE A 77 2.19 7.28 2.21
C ILE A 77 3.42 6.83 1.44
N GLN A 78 3.88 5.62 1.71
CA GLN A 78 4.98 5.00 1.00
C GLN A 78 4.43 3.96 0.02
N VAL A 79 4.78 4.08 -1.24
CA VAL A 79 4.38 3.14 -2.30
C VAL A 79 5.61 2.57 -2.98
N HIS A 80 5.46 1.37 -3.53
CA HIS A 80 6.55 0.73 -4.25
C HIS A 80 6.89 1.52 -5.53
N PRO A 81 8.16 1.80 -5.83
CA PRO A 81 8.55 2.60 -6.99
C PRO A 81 8.05 2.07 -8.34
N LEU A 82 7.89 0.77 -8.50
CA LEU A 82 7.41 0.15 -9.73
C LEU A 82 5.96 0.49 -10.10
N VAL A 83 5.15 0.95 -9.15
CA VAL A 83 3.77 1.38 -9.43
C VAL A 83 3.66 2.86 -9.84
N CYS A 84 4.74 3.62 -9.72
CA CYS A 84 4.75 5.05 -10.03
C CYS A 84 4.44 5.33 -11.51
N GLU A 85 4.88 4.47 -12.43
CA GLU A 85 4.58 4.63 -13.85
C GLU A 85 3.07 4.50 -14.12
N ALA A 86 2.40 3.52 -13.52
CA ALA A 86 0.97 3.32 -13.67
C ALA A 86 0.14 4.48 -13.10
N PHE A 87 0.56 5.05 -11.99
CA PHE A 87 -0.07 6.23 -11.39
C PHE A 87 0.38 7.55 -12.03
N ASN A 88 1.43 7.54 -12.85
CA ASN A 88 2.14 8.75 -13.26
C ASN A 88 2.49 9.63 -12.05
N ALA A 89 2.98 8.99 -10.99
CA ALA A 89 3.30 9.61 -9.71
C ALA A 89 4.81 9.82 -9.56
N ASP A 90 5.17 10.91 -8.92
CA ASP A 90 6.51 11.18 -8.41
C ASP A 90 6.46 11.53 -6.92
N PHE A 91 7.61 11.68 -6.29
CA PHE A 91 7.71 11.93 -4.86
C PHE A 91 8.04 13.39 -4.53
N ASP A 92 7.61 14.33 -5.37
CA ASP A 92 7.86 15.77 -5.23
C ASP A 92 6.75 16.54 -4.49
N GLY A 93 5.78 15.82 -3.92
CA GLY A 93 4.63 16.38 -3.20
C GLY A 93 3.28 15.95 -3.76
N ASP A 94 3.23 14.91 -4.58
CA ASP A 94 1.99 14.33 -5.10
C ASP A 94 1.07 13.87 -3.96
N GLN A 95 -0.23 14.02 -4.17
CA GLN A 95 -1.27 13.58 -3.26
C GLN A 95 -2.03 12.40 -3.86
N MET A 96 -2.44 11.47 -3.01
CA MET A 96 -3.28 10.34 -3.37
C MET A 96 -4.49 10.26 -2.47
N ALA A 97 -5.62 9.81 -3.01
CA ALA A 97 -6.79 9.44 -2.23
C ALA A 97 -6.67 7.98 -1.78
N VAL A 98 -7.06 7.72 -0.55
CA VAL A 98 -7.10 6.37 0.02
C VAL A 98 -8.55 5.98 0.27
N HIS A 99 -8.96 4.82 -0.24
CA HIS A 99 -10.29 4.27 -0.04
C HIS A 99 -10.19 2.90 0.62
N VAL A 100 -11.05 2.64 1.58
CA VAL A 100 -11.10 1.35 2.29
C VAL A 100 -12.37 0.62 1.89
N PRO A 101 -12.28 -0.56 1.25
CA PRO A 101 -13.44 -1.41 1.01
C PRO A 101 -14.08 -1.84 2.33
N LEU A 102 -15.40 -1.66 2.46
CA LEU A 102 -16.11 -1.90 3.72
C LEU A 102 -16.72 -3.30 3.78
N SER A 103 -17.31 -3.80 2.69
CA SER A 103 -17.94 -5.13 2.65
C SER A 103 -16.94 -6.23 2.28
N ALA A 104 -17.26 -7.46 2.65
CA ALA A 104 -16.45 -8.62 2.28
C ALA A 104 -16.38 -8.81 0.76
N GLU A 105 -17.48 -8.53 0.06
CA GLU A 105 -17.54 -8.58 -1.41
C GLU A 105 -16.63 -7.54 -2.04
N ALA A 106 -16.65 -6.29 -1.54
CA ALA A 106 -15.79 -5.22 -2.02
C ALA A 106 -14.29 -5.53 -1.77
N GLN A 107 -13.96 -6.13 -0.65
CA GLN A 107 -12.61 -6.59 -0.34
C GLN A 107 -12.16 -7.71 -1.29
N ALA A 108 -13.05 -8.67 -1.59
CA ALA A 108 -12.77 -9.74 -2.54
C ALA A 108 -12.55 -9.20 -3.97
N GLU A 109 -13.39 -8.28 -4.42
CA GLU A 109 -13.21 -7.61 -5.72
C GLU A 109 -11.90 -6.82 -5.79
N ALA A 110 -11.58 -6.07 -4.75
CA ALA A 110 -10.32 -5.33 -4.66
C ALA A 110 -9.11 -6.27 -4.75
N ARG A 111 -9.16 -7.40 -4.06
CA ARG A 111 -8.09 -8.40 -4.05
C ARG A 111 -7.93 -9.12 -5.39
N VAL A 112 -9.03 -9.52 -6.02
CA VAL A 112 -8.99 -10.32 -7.26
C VAL A 112 -8.72 -9.45 -8.49
N LEU A 113 -9.37 -8.28 -8.59
CA LEU A 113 -9.37 -7.46 -9.79
C LEU A 113 -8.39 -6.28 -9.73
N MET A 114 -8.18 -5.69 -8.56
CA MET A 114 -7.50 -4.40 -8.42
C MET A 114 -6.13 -4.48 -7.75
N LEU A 115 -5.75 -5.62 -7.20
CA LEU A 115 -4.45 -5.76 -6.54
C LEU A 115 -3.32 -5.46 -7.52
N SER A 116 -2.35 -4.65 -7.11
CA SER A 116 -1.26 -4.21 -7.99
C SER A 116 -0.44 -5.35 -8.58
N THR A 117 -0.26 -6.44 -7.83
CA THR A 117 0.44 -7.64 -8.28
C THR A 117 -0.29 -8.41 -9.39
N ASN A 118 -1.60 -8.24 -9.52
CA ASN A 118 -2.43 -8.85 -10.56
C ASN A 118 -2.54 -7.97 -11.81
N ASN A 119 -2.04 -6.73 -11.78
CA ASN A 119 -2.13 -5.74 -12.85
C ASN A 119 -0.75 -5.31 -13.33
N VAL A 120 0.09 -6.27 -13.66
CA VAL A 120 1.46 -6.06 -14.13
C VAL A 120 1.51 -5.68 -15.62
N LEU A 121 0.53 -6.13 -16.39
CA LEU A 121 0.45 -5.92 -17.83
C LEU A 121 -0.55 -4.82 -18.18
N SER A 122 -0.21 -4.04 -19.22
CA SER A 122 -1.12 -3.04 -19.77
C SER A 122 -2.34 -3.70 -20.41
N PRO A 123 -3.56 -3.29 -20.05
CA PRO A 123 -4.77 -3.79 -20.71
C PRO A 123 -4.90 -3.33 -22.17
N ALA A 124 -4.20 -2.26 -22.55
CA ALA A 124 -4.26 -1.71 -23.91
C ALA A 124 -3.34 -2.44 -24.88
N SER A 125 -2.11 -2.79 -24.46
CA SER A 125 -1.07 -3.34 -25.33
C SER A 125 -0.55 -4.71 -24.93
N GLY A 126 -0.84 -5.16 -23.69
CA GLY A 126 -0.26 -6.39 -23.14
C GLY A 126 1.21 -6.27 -22.72
N ASN A 127 1.80 -5.10 -22.89
CA ASN A 127 3.19 -4.87 -22.47
C ASN A 127 3.27 -4.71 -20.93
N PRO A 128 4.39 -5.07 -20.30
CA PRO A 128 4.59 -4.83 -18.87
C PRO A 128 4.53 -3.32 -18.55
N ILE A 129 3.76 -2.95 -17.54
CA ILE A 129 3.77 -1.60 -16.95
C ILE A 129 4.71 -1.58 -15.75
N VAL A 130 4.79 -2.69 -15.02
CA VAL A 130 5.69 -2.84 -13.89
C VAL A 130 7.05 -3.28 -14.41
N SER A 131 7.87 -2.32 -14.78
CA SER A 131 9.22 -2.53 -15.29
C SER A 131 10.20 -1.52 -14.69
N PRO A 132 11.47 -1.88 -14.51
CA PRO A 132 12.48 -0.92 -14.08
C PRO A 132 12.61 0.22 -15.09
N SER A 133 12.67 1.46 -14.61
CA SER A 133 12.81 2.66 -15.43
C SER A 133 13.77 3.65 -14.80
N GLN A 134 14.26 4.61 -15.60
CA GLN A 134 15.09 5.73 -15.14
C GLN A 134 16.24 5.29 -14.21
N ASP A 135 16.23 5.76 -12.95
CA ASP A 135 17.29 5.51 -11.98
C ASP A 135 17.44 4.03 -11.61
N MET A 136 16.38 3.24 -11.68
CA MET A 136 16.43 1.80 -11.45
C MET A 136 17.29 1.10 -12.51
N VAL A 137 17.14 1.47 -13.79
CA VAL A 137 17.94 0.92 -14.90
C VAL A 137 19.39 1.31 -14.76
N ILE A 138 19.67 2.59 -14.43
CA ILE A 138 21.02 3.09 -14.21
C ILE A 138 21.67 2.38 -13.02
N GLY A 139 20.95 2.21 -11.93
CA GLY A 139 21.42 1.50 -10.75
C GLY A 139 21.75 0.04 -11.02
N LEU A 140 20.88 -0.67 -11.72
CA LEU A 140 21.11 -2.06 -12.12
C LEU A 140 22.36 -2.19 -13.03
N TYR A 141 22.48 -1.30 -14.00
CA TYR A 141 23.67 -1.28 -14.88
C TYR A 141 24.95 -1.06 -14.08
N SER A 142 24.98 -0.05 -13.22
CA SER A 142 26.15 0.29 -12.41
C SER A 142 26.58 -0.87 -11.50
N VAL A 143 25.62 -1.48 -10.79
CA VAL A 143 25.91 -2.61 -9.89
C VAL A 143 26.35 -3.84 -10.67
N SER A 144 25.70 -4.19 -11.76
CA SER A 144 26.05 -5.33 -12.60
C SER A 144 27.45 -5.20 -13.18
N TYR A 145 27.82 -4.02 -13.64
CA TYR A 145 29.14 -3.74 -14.20
C TYR A 145 30.26 -3.88 -13.15
N THR A 146 30.04 -3.41 -11.94
CA THR A 146 31.02 -3.54 -10.85
C THR A 146 31.22 -4.99 -10.41
N HIS A 147 30.13 -5.76 -10.29
CA HIS A 147 30.19 -7.17 -9.92
C HIS A 147 30.85 -8.05 -11.01
N LEU A 148 30.55 -7.84 -12.26
CA LEU A 148 31.16 -8.58 -13.36
C LEU A 148 32.66 -8.34 -13.44
N ARG A 149 33.14 -7.10 -13.26
CA ARG A 149 34.56 -6.80 -13.20
C ARG A 149 35.28 -7.44 -12.02
N ALA A 150 34.65 -7.52 -10.85
CA ALA A 150 35.24 -8.18 -9.69
C ALA A 150 35.44 -9.68 -9.93
N HIS A 151 34.61 -10.35 -10.70
CA HIS A 151 34.78 -11.75 -11.10
C HIS A 151 35.83 -11.95 -12.19
N GLU A 152 36.01 -11.01 -13.07
CA GLU A 152 37.05 -11.08 -14.12
C GLU A 152 38.47 -10.87 -13.59
N THR A 153 38.62 -10.08 -12.52
CA THR A 153 39.93 -9.83 -11.91
C THR A 153 40.47 -10.99 -11.07
N THR A 154 39.67 -11.98 -10.77
CA THR A 154 40.09 -13.20 -10.01
C THR A 154 40.58 -14.36 -10.92
N ARG A 155 40.66 -14.16 -12.24
CA ARG A 155 41.10 -15.17 -13.22
C ARG A 155 42.47 -14.94 -13.80
N TYR A 156 43.27 -14.01 -13.25
CA TYR A 156 44.65 -13.81 -13.64
C TYR A 156 45.59 -13.94 -12.47
#